data_65d20927a0bbf21a8e98a4b270dbaea1
#
_entry.id   65d20927a0bbf21a8e98a4b270dbaea1
#
_cell.length_a   1.000
_cell.length_b   1.000
_cell.length_c   1.000
_cell.angle_alpha   90.00
_cell.angle_beta   90.00
_cell.angle_gamma   90.00
#
_symmetry.space_group_name_H-M   'P 1'
#
loop_
_entity.id
_entity.type
_entity.pdbx_description
1 polymer ?
#
loop_
_entity_poly.entity_id
_entity_poly.type
_entity_poly.pdbx_seq_one_letter_code
_entity_poly.pdbx_strand_id
1 'polypeptide(L)'
;MSKNLINNKKLAVIGCSGLVGSSIVRCALEKGYEVNGTMRNIEDSAKIKYLKKLKNFKKLNLFKAEMSNENDFNFCLQDISTLFITCLVPTYKGFDGTLAKELDDERGYNEIINPTVNGCINILKSAKKLDVENVVICSSTSSTNPIPPVPIKNEIDHWSDEVEQCKSKKYTSATKTIMEKSALKFCNDNNIRLSIILPTGLYGDAVLPDHICLLYTSDAADE
;
A
#
# COMPACT_ATOMS: atom_id res chain seq x y z
N MET A 1 33.10 7.28 -5.32
CA MET A 1 33.05 6.06 -6.17
C MET A 1 31.66 5.95 -6.72
N SER A 2 31.45 6.21 -8.02
CA SER A 2 30.14 6.07 -8.65
C SER A 2 29.77 4.59 -8.62
N LYS A 3 28.73 4.24 -7.84
CA LYS A 3 28.06 2.94 -7.98
C LYS A 3 27.65 2.82 -9.45
N ASN A 4 28.21 1.84 -10.16
CA ASN A 4 27.75 1.44 -11.47
C ASN A 4 26.22 1.32 -11.39
N LEU A 5 25.51 2.14 -12.15
CA LEU A 5 24.09 1.95 -12.46
C LEU A 5 24.00 0.65 -13.27
N ILE A 6 24.16 -0.48 -12.59
CA ILE A 6 23.71 -1.77 -13.08
C ILE A 6 22.21 -1.54 -13.30
N ASN A 7 21.81 -1.76 -14.53
CA ASN A 7 20.42 -1.67 -14.98
C ASN A 7 19.59 -2.76 -14.26
N ASN A 8 19.45 -2.61 -12.94
CA ASN A 8 18.79 -3.58 -12.07
C ASN A 8 17.28 -3.54 -12.34
N LYS A 9 16.84 -4.41 -13.23
CA LYS A 9 15.43 -4.56 -13.60
C LYS A 9 14.66 -5.44 -12.59
N LYS A 10 14.96 -5.30 -11.29
CA LYS A 10 14.28 -6.03 -10.24
C LYS A 10 13.54 -5.05 -9.32
N LEU A 11 12.30 -5.36 -9.00
CA LEU A 11 11.47 -4.55 -8.12
C LEU A 11 10.65 -5.42 -7.16
N ALA A 12 10.13 -4.81 -6.10
CA ALA A 12 9.24 -5.49 -5.17
C ALA A 12 7.83 -4.87 -5.17
N VAL A 13 6.81 -5.71 -5.03
CA VAL A 13 5.40 -5.31 -4.89
C VAL A 13 4.83 -5.95 -3.63
N ILE A 14 4.64 -5.15 -2.58
CA ILE A 14 4.00 -5.59 -1.35
C ILE A 14 2.49 -5.54 -1.54
N GLY A 15 1.85 -6.73 -1.41
CA GLY A 15 0.43 -6.91 -1.72
C GLY A 15 0.17 -7.22 -3.20
N CYS A 16 1.03 -8.05 -3.81
CA CYS A 16 1.03 -8.36 -5.24
C CYS A 16 -0.26 -9.05 -5.74
N SER A 17 -1.08 -9.59 -4.86
CA SER A 17 -2.38 -10.22 -5.21
C SER A 17 -3.58 -9.29 -5.01
N GLY A 18 -3.39 -8.02 -4.60
CA GLY A 18 -4.44 -7.02 -4.54
C GLY A 18 -4.73 -6.38 -5.91
N LEU A 19 -5.80 -5.58 -6.02
CA LEU A 19 -6.21 -4.93 -7.27
C LEU A 19 -5.07 -4.12 -7.91
N VAL A 20 -4.49 -3.19 -7.16
CA VAL A 20 -3.37 -2.36 -7.63
C VAL A 20 -2.10 -3.18 -7.79
N GLY A 21 -1.76 -4.00 -6.79
CA GLY A 21 -0.53 -4.79 -6.79
C GLY A 21 -0.43 -5.74 -7.97
N SER A 22 -1.50 -6.46 -8.29
CA SER A 22 -1.50 -7.39 -9.43
C SER A 22 -1.38 -6.69 -10.78
N SER A 23 -1.94 -5.50 -10.91
CA SER A 23 -1.80 -4.66 -12.11
C SER A 23 -0.36 -4.15 -12.27
N ILE A 24 0.30 -3.74 -11.17
CA ILE A 24 1.72 -3.37 -11.19
C ILE A 24 2.58 -4.57 -11.58
N VAL A 25 2.33 -5.75 -10.98
CA VAL A 25 3.04 -6.99 -11.33
C VAL A 25 2.90 -7.28 -12.83
N ARG A 26 1.69 -7.23 -13.37
CA ARG A 26 1.43 -7.44 -14.81
C ARG A 26 2.28 -6.49 -15.66
N CYS A 27 2.17 -5.19 -15.41
CA CYS A 27 2.92 -4.18 -16.16
C CYS A 27 4.44 -4.34 -16.04
N ALA A 28 4.95 -4.67 -14.86
CA ALA A 28 6.38 -4.88 -14.63
C ALA A 28 6.90 -6.11 -15.40
N LEU A 29 6.18 -7.23 -15.33
CA LEU A 29 6.53 -8.45 -16.06
C LEU A 29 6.50 -8.25 -17.58
N GLU A 30 5.51 -7.54 -18.11
CA GLU A 30 5.42 -7.18 -19.54
C GLU A 30 6.60 -6.34 -20.01
N LYS A 31 7.08 -5.43 -19.16
CA LYS A 31 8.28 -4.61 -19.40
C LYS A 31 9.60 -5.36 -19.15
N GLY A 32 9.54 -6.63 -18.76
CA GLY A 32 10.69 -7.51 -18.61
C GLY A 32 11.39 -7.42 -17.23
N TYR A 33 10.80 -6.75 -16.26
CA TYR A 33 11.33 -6.72 -14.88
C TYR A 33 11.22 -8.09 -14.21
N GLU A 34 12.15 -8.38 -13.32
CA GLU A 34 11.99 -9.40 -12.28
C GLU A 34 11.21 -8.78 -11.11
N VAL A 35 10.22 -9.50 -10.58
CA VAL A 35 9.32 -9.00 -9.55
C VAL A 35 9.36 -9.90 -8.33
N ASN A 36 9.67 -9.32 -7.17
CA ASN A 36 9.44 -9.95 -5.88
C ASN A 36 8.06 -9.50 -5.36
N GLY A 37 7.09 -10.41 -5.37
CA GLY A 37 5.73 -10.13 -4.90
C GLY A 37 5.47 -10.72 -3.53
N THR A 38 4.81 -9.97 -2.63
CA THR A 38 4.38 -10.54 -1.34
C THR A 38 2.87 -10.73 -1.28
N MET A 39 2.44 -11.76 -0.59
CA MET A 39 1.06 -12.04 -0.21
C MET A 39 1.01 -12.76 1.14
N ARG A 40 -0.11 -12.64 1.87
CA ARG A 40 -0.27 -13.25 3.19
C ARG A 40 -0.28 -14.78 3.14
N ASN A 41 -0.91 -15.32 2.11
CA ASN A 41 -0.97 -16.76 1.89
C ASN A 41 -0.45 -17.12 0.49
N ILE A 42 0.76 -17.68 0.42
CA ILE A 42 1.39 -18.14 -0.83
C ILE A 42 0.88 -19.51 -1.29
N GLU A 43 0.01 -20.15 -0.53
CA GLU A 43 -0.65 -21.41 -0.88
C GLU A 43 -2.06 -21.19 -1.45
N ASP A 44 -2.52 -19.94 -1.54
CA ASP A 44 -3.81 -19.58 -2.13
C ASP A 44 -3.80 -19.90 -3.63
N SER A 45 -4.14 -21.16 -3.95
CA SER A 45 -4.13 -21.68 -5.32
C SER A 45 -5.06 -20.91 -6.25
N ALA A 46 -6.16 -20.34 -5.73
CA ALA A 46 -7.09 -19.55 -6.51
C ALA A 46 -6.40 -18.28 -7.05
N LYS A 47 -5.75 -17.50 -6.19
CA LYS A 47 -5.02 -16.29 -6.59
C LYS A 47 -3.79 -16.59 -7.43
N ILE A 48 -3.00 -17.58 -7.04
CA ILE A 48 -1.78 -17.99 -7.76
C ILE A 48 -2.11 -18.45 -9.19
N LYS A 49 -3.21 -19.15 -9.41
CA LYS A 49 -3.65 -19.59 -10.74
C LYS A 49 -3.76 -18.43 -11.73
N TYR A 50 -4.23 -17.25 -11.29
CA TYR A 50 -4.35 -16.07 -12.15
C TYR A 50 -3.01 -15.37 -12.35
N LEU A 51 -2.20 -15.25 -11.31
CA LEU A 51 -0.84 -14.69 -11.43
C LEU A 51 0.01 -15.53 -12.40
N LYS A 52 -0.13 -16.87 -12.39
CA LYS A 52 0.55 -17.79 -13.31
C LYS A 52 0.19 -17.60 -14.79
N LYS A 53 -0.94 -16.96 -15.10
CA LYS A 53 -1.34 -16.64 -16.48
C LYS A 53 -0.67 -15.37 -17.03
N LEU A 54 0.00 -14.60 -16.19
CA LEU A 54 0.67 -13.39 -16.63
C LEU A 54 1.84 -13.69 -17.55
N LYS A 55 2.02 -12.84 -18.57
CA LYS A 55 3.20 -12.92 -19.44
C LYS A 55 4.46 -12.80 -18.59
N ASN A 56 5.46 -13.62 -18.91
CA ASN A 56 6.75 -13.67 -18.16
C ASN A 56 6.60 -14.04 -16.67
N PHE A 57 5.56 -14.75 -16.28
CA PHE A 57 5.33 -15.19 -14.89
C PHE A 57 6.58 -15.83 -14.23
N LYS A 58 7.43 -16.51 -15.00
CA LYS A 58 8.68 -17.11 -14.48
C LYS A 58 9.63 -16.08 -13.80
N LYS A 59 9.42 -14.78 -14.02
CA LYS A 59 10.14 -13.68 -13.38
C LYS A 59 9.45 -13.15 -12.13
N LEU A 60 8.35 -13.77 -11.68
CA LEU A 60 7.67 -13.43 -10.43
C LEU A 60 8.07 -14.41 -9.34
N ASN A 61 8.72 -13.90 -8.30
CA ASN A 61 9.05 -14.62 -7.07
C ASN A 61 8.02 -14.24 -6.00
N LEU A 62 7.36 -15.23 -5.40
CA LEU A 62 6.35 -15.01 -4.37
C LEU A 62 6.91 -15.27 -2.98
N PHE A 63 6.65 -14.35 -2.04
CA PHE A 63 7.05 -14.41 -0.66
C PHE A 63 5.84 -14.25 0.26
N LYS A 64 5.80 -15.04 1.33
CA LYS A 64 4.84 -14.84 2.41
C LYS A 64 5.31 -13.67 3.26
N ALA A 65 4.43 -12.71 3.53
CA ALA A 65 4.74 -11.59 4.41
C ALA A 65 3.47 -10.97 5.00
N GLU A 66 3.56 -10.56 6.27
CA GLU A 66 2.52 -9.86 7.01
C GLU A 66 3.03 -8.52 7.54
N MET A 67 2.21 -7.47 7.45
CA MET A 67 2.59 -6.11 7.84
C MET A 67 2.93 -5.98 9.33
N SER A 68 2.37 -6.84 10.17
CA SER A 68 2.65 -6.88 11.61
C SER A 68 4.06 -7.36 11.95
N ASN A 69 4.75 -8.01 11.01
CA ASN A 69 6.09 -8.57 11.22
C ASN A 69 7.11 -7.88 10.30
N GLU A 70 7.97 -7.05 10.89
CA GLU A 70 9.01 -6.32 10.17
C GLU A 70 9.97 -7.25 9.39
N ASN A 71 10.32 -8.40 9.97
CA ASN A 71 11.32 -9.29 9.37
C ASN A 71 10.84 -10.04 8.12
N ASP A 72 9.53 -10.14 7.91
CA ASP A 72 8.95 -10.85 6.76
C ASP A 72 9.35 -10.22 5.42
N PHE A 73 9.75 -8.95 5.41
CA PHE A 73 10.09 -8.23 4.18
C PHE A 73 11.57 -8.35 3.78
N ASN A 74 12.44 -8.85 4.66
CA ASN A 74 13.89 -8.85 4.42
C ASN A 74 14.30 -9.63 3.16
N PHE A 75 13.65 -10.76 2.86
CA PHE A 75 14.00 -11.57 1.68
C PHE A 75 13.48 -10.97 0.38
N CYS A 76 12.26 -10.44 0.38
CA CYS A 76 11.66 -9.91 -0.84
C CYS A 76 12.26 -8.57 -1.27
N LEU A 77 12.94 -7.86 -0.37
CA LEU A 77 13.54 -6.55 -0.64
C LEU A 77 15.04 -6.61 -1.01
N GLN A 78 15.63 -7.81 -1.11
CA GLN A 78 17.02 -7.95 -1.50
C GLN A 78 17.26 -7.58 -2.97
N ASP A 79 18.25 -6.73 -3.22
CA ASP A 79 18.71 -6.32 -4.54
C ASP A 79 17.62 -5.71 -5.43
N ILE A 80 16.64 -5.06 -4.86
CA ILE A 80 15.61 -4.36 -5.63
C ILE A 80 15.98 -2.90 -5.89
N SER A 81 15.49 -2.37 -7.01
CA SER A 81 15.65 -0.95 -7.37
C SER A 81 14.51 -0.07 -6.88
N THR A 82 13.31 -0.62 -6.80
CA THR A 82 12.10 0.11 -6.45
C THR A 82 11.13 -0.78 -5.69
N LEU A 83 10.56 -0.24 -4.64
CA LEU A 83 9.54 -0.86 -3.81
C LEU A 83 8.18 -0.21 -4.06
N PHE A 84 7.18 -1.01 -4.42
CA PHE A 84 5.77 -0.60 -4.46
C PHE A 84 5.03 -1.18 -3.26
N ILE A 85 4.37 -0.33 -2.48
CA ILE A 85 3.56 -0.72 -1.32
C ILE A 85 2.08 -0.47 -1.64
N THR A 86 1.31 -1.55 -1.82
CA THR A 86 -0.09 -1.51 -2.25
C THR A 86 -1.06 -2.18 -1.28
N CYS A 87 -0.56 -2.69 -0.16
CA CYS A 87 -1.35 -3.43 0.83
C CYS A 87 -1.88 -2.57 1.98
N LEU A 88 -1.59 -1.26 2.01
CA LEU A 88 -1.92 -0.37 3.12
C LEU A 88 -3.39 0.08 3.07
N VAL A 89 -4.29 -0.89 3.16
CA VAL A 89 -5.74 -0.66 3.18
C VAL A 89 -6.24 -0.91 4.60
N PRO A 90 -6.77 0.12 5.30
CA PRO A 90 -7.34 -0.06 6.63
C PRO A 90 -8.60 -0.92 6.57
N THR A 91 -8.91 -1.59 7.68
CA THR A 91 -10.16 -2.31 7.82
C THR A 91 -11.30 -1.34 8.11
N TYR A 92 -12.53 -1.74 7.75
CA TYR A 92 -13.76 -0.99 8.06
C TYR A 92 -14.45 -1.52 9.32
N LYS A 93 -13.84 -2.51 9.97
CA LYS A 93 -14.39 -3.18 11.17
C LYS A 93 -13.29 -3.38 12.18
N GLY A 94 -13.64 -3.24 13.44
CA GLY A 94 -12.81 -3.65 14.57
C GLY A 94 -12.61 -5.15 14.64
N PHE A 95 -11.80 -5.60 15.59
CA PHE A 95 -11.42 -7.02 15.72
C PHE A 95 -12.59 -7.93 16.04
N ASP A 96 -13.63 -7.42 16.68
CA ASP A 96 -14.88 -8.12 16.98
C ASP A 96 -15.96 -8.00 15.90
N GLY A 97 -15.66 -7.32 14.78
CA GLY A 97 -16.58 -7.09 13.67
C GLY A 97 -17.43 -5.81 13.79
N THR A 98 -17.31 -5.03 14.89
CA THR A 98 -17.97 -3.73 15.05
C THR A 98 -17.54 -2.79 13.93
N LEU A 99 -18.47 -2.05 13.33
CA LEU A 99 -18.15 -1.09 12.28
C LEU A 99 -17.23 0.01 12.80
N ALA A 100 -16.28 0.43 11.99
CA ALA A 100 -15.28 1.44 12.38
C ALA A 100 -15.94 2.73 12.91
N LYS A 101 -17.03 3.18 12.31
CA LYS A 101 -17.79 4.37 12.73
C LYS A 101 -18.48 4.25 14.10
N GLU A 102 -18.62 3.04 14.64
CA GLU A 102 -19.25 2.73 15.92
C GLU A 102 -18.22 2.56 17.06
N LEU A 103 -16.95 2.45 16.72
CA LEU A 103 -15.86 2.32 17.69
C LEU A 103 -15.69 3.63 18.49
N ASP A 104 -15.23 3.52 19.72
CA ASP A 104 -14.66 4.66 20.43
C ASP A 104 -13.27 5.03 19.90
N ASP A 105 -12.72 6.15 20.37
CA ASP A 105 -11.46 6.66 19.85
C ASP A 105 -10.28 5.71 20.13
N GLU A 106 -10.24 5.06 21.29
CA GLU A 106 -9.18 4.14 21.67
C GLU A 106 -9.17 2.92 20.74
N ARG A 107 -10.33 2.32 20.52
CA ARG A 107 -10.48 1.20 19.61
C ARG A 107 -10.25 1.60 18.15
N GLY A 108 -10.73 2.78 17.75
CA GLY A 108 -10.49 3.33 16.41
C GLY A 108 -9.00 3.45 16.10
N TYR A 109 -8.22 3.93 17.06
CA TYR A 109 -6.76 4.00 16.94
C TYR A 109 -6.12 2.61 16.92
N ASN A 110 -6.45 1.75 17.88
CA ASN A 110 -5.76 0.48 18.05
C ASN A 110 -6.13 -0.57 17.00
N GLU A 111 -7.37 -0.56 16.52
CA GLU A 111 -7.89 -1.61 15.64
C GLU A 111 -7.93 -1.23 14.16
N ILE A 112 -8.02 0.08 13.84
CA ILE A 112 -8.11 0.57 12.46
C ILE A 112 -6.83 1.30 12.04
N ILE A 113 -6.37 2.29 12.82
CA ILE A 113 -5.26 3.17 12.42
C ILE A 113 -3.91 2.49 12.60
N ASN A 114 -3.60 2.08 13.82
CA ASN A 114 -2.27 1.58 14.18
C ASN A 114 -1.81 0.38 13.35
N PRO A 115 -2.66 -0.63 13.03
CA PRO A 115 -2.19 -1.77 12.24
C PRO A 115 -1.65 -1.38 10.87
N THR A 116 -2.30 -0.43 10.20
CA THR A 116 -1.87 0.03 8.87
C THR A 116 -0.66 0.95 8.95
N VAL A 117 -0.65 1.90 9.90
CA VAL A 117 0.47 2.84 10.10
C VAL A 117 1.74 2.08 10.50
N ASN A 118 1.65 1.20 11.50
CA ASN A 118 2.78 0.39 11.95
C ASN A 118 3.25 -0.56 10.85
N GLY A 119 2.33 -1.16 10.09
CA GLY A 119 2.65 -2.00 8.95
C GLY A 119 3.44 -1.26 7.89
N CYS A 120 3.06 -0.01 7.58
CA CYS A 120 3.82 0.85 6.67
C CYS A 120 5.25 1.08 7.18
N ILE A 121 5.39 1.46 8.45
CA ILE A 121 6.71 1.72 9.05
C ILE A 121 7.56 0.46 9.10
N ASN A 122 7.01 -0.72 9.39
CA ASN A 122 7.73 -1.99 9.36
C ASN A 122 8.31 -2.28 7.97
N ILE A 123 7.53 -2.07 6.92
CA ILE A 123 8.01 -2.22 5.53
C ILE A 123 9.14 -1.22 5.23
N LEU A 124 8.98 0.04 5.64
CA LEU A 124 9.98 1.09 5.40
C LEU A 124 11.28 0.85 6.19
N LYS A 125 11.22 0.32 7.40
CA LYS A 125 12.40 -0.11 8.18
C LYS A 125 13.17 -1.20 7.45
N SER A 126 12.49 -2.22 6.92
CA SER A 126 13.13 -3.26 6.10
C SER A 126 13.73 -2.67 4.82
N ALA A 127 13.03 -1.73 4.17
CA ALA A 127 13.55 -1.03 3.00
C ALA A 127 14.83 -0.26 3.32
N LYS A 128 14.88 0.46 4.46
CA LYS A 128 16.09 1.15 4.92
C LYS A 128 17.23 0.20 5.20
N LYS A 129 16.97 -0.90 5.91
CA LYS A 129 17.97 -1.92 6.25
C LYS A 129 18.64 -2.54 5.02
N LEU A 130 17.91 -2.61 3.90
CA LEU A 130 18.36 -3.22 2.64
C LEU A 130 18.73 -2.20 1.56
N ASP A 131 18.93 -0.94 1.96
CA ASP A 131 19.36 0.16 1.08
C ASP A 131 18.44 0.38 -0.14
N VAL A 132 17.13 0.18 0.04
CA VAL A 132 16.13 0.47 -1.00
C VAL A 132 15.99 1.98 -1.13
N GLU A 133 16.33 2.52 -2.29
CA GLU A 133 16.39 3.98 -2.51
C GLU A 133 15.04 4.58 -2.93
N ASN A 134 14.21 3.81 -3.64
CA ASN A 134 12.97 4.32 -4.22
C ASN A 134 11.76 3.54 -3.70
N VAL A 135 10.81 4.27 -3.13
CA VAL A 135 9.55 3.72 -2.59
C VAL A 135 8.37 4.44 -3.22
N VAL A 136 7.37 3.67 -3.63
CA VAL A 136 6.09 4.18 -4.13
C VAL A 136 4.96 3.60 -3.27
N ILE A 137 4.16 4.45 -2.65
CA ILE A 137 3.01 4.07 -1.82
C ILE A 137 1.71 4.38 -2.57
N CYS A 138 0.80 3.41 -2.64
CA CYS A 138 -0.58 3.63 -3.03
C CYS A 138 -1.41 4.00 -1.79
N SER A 139 -1.85 5.25 -1.73
CA SER A 139 -2.68 5.78 -0.65
C SER A 139 -4.10 6.14 -1.15
N SER A 140 -4.62 7.30 -0.80
CA SER A 140 -5.98 7.74 -1.17
C SER A 140 -6.10 9.26 -1.10
N THR A 141 -6.96 9.87 -1.93
CA THR A 141 -7.32 11.29 -1.82
C THR A 141 -7.99 11.66 -0.50
N SER A 142 -8.36 10.71 0.34
CA SER A 142 -8.90 11.00 1.69
C SER A 142 -7.93 11.74 2.59
N SER A 143 -6.62 11.73 2.29
CA SER A 143 -5.57 12.50 2.99
C SER A 143 -5.47 13.96 2.54
N THR A 144 -6.18 14.37 1.49
CA THR A 144 -6.11 15.70 0.90
C THR A 144 -7.48 16.40 0.84
N ASN A 145 -8.24 16.32 1.92
CA ASN A 145 -9.54 17.00 2.07
C ASN A 145 -9.49 18.00 3.22
N PRO A 146 -8.89 19.21 3.01
CA PRO A 146 -8.82 20.22 4.04
C PRO A 146 -10.19 20.78 4.42
N ILE A 147 -10.32 21.29 5.63
CA ILE A 147 -11.50 22.00 6.12
C ILE A 147 -11.08 23.42 6.48
N PRO A 148 -11.67 24.46 5.86
CA PRO A 148 -12.74 24.43 4.83
C PRO A 148 -12.26 23.86 3.48
N PRO A 149 -13.19 23.38 2.63
CA PRO A 149 -12.83 22.86 1.31
C PRO A 149 -12.22 23.95 0.41
N VAL A 150 -11.25 23.57 -0.41
CA VAL A 150 -10.62 24.46 -1.39
C VAL A 150 -10.88 23.97 -2.80
N PRO A 151 -11.04 24.90 -3.79
CA PRO A 151 -11.38 24.53 -5.17
C PRO A 151 -10.22 23.87 -5.93
N ILE A 152 -8.98 24.21 -5.59
CA ILE A 152 -7.76 23.65 -6.17
C ILE A 152 -6.87 23.18 -5.05
N LYS A 153 -6.39 21.94 -5.13
CA LYS A 153 -5.54 21.32 -4.12
C LYS A 153 -4.13 21.08 -4.67
N ASN A 154 -3.17 21.11 -3.76
CA ASN A 154 -1.81 20.63 -3.99
C ASN A 154 -1.38 19.70 -2.86
N GLU A 155 -0.32 18.96 -3.07
CA GLU A 155 0.21 17.95 -2.17
C GLU A 155 1.01 18.51 -0.98
N ILE A 156 1.29 19.80 -0.97
CA ILE A 156 2.10 20.45 0.08
C ILE A 156 1.22 21.03 1.16
N ASP A 157 0.22 21.83 0.77
CA ASP A 157 -0.54 22.70 1.70
C ASP A 157 -1.89 22.10 2.09
N HIS A 158 -2.43 21.15 1.31
CA HIS A 158 -3.82 20.74 1.43
C HIS A 158 -3.97 19.33 2.02
N TRP A 159 -3.55 19.21 3.28
CA TRP A 159 -3.75 17.99 4.06
C TRP A 159 -5.14 17.95 4.71
N SER A 160 -5.68 16.74 4.84
CA SER A 160 -6.78 16.52 5.79
C SER A 160 -6.29 16.67 7.22
N ASP A 161 -7.18 17.10 8.10
CA ASP A 161 -6.93 17.15 9.54
C ASP A 161 -7.31 15.78 10.15
N GLU A 162 -6.31 15.01 10.59
CA GLU A 162 -6.50 13.69 11.18
C GLU A 162 -7.25 13.75 12.52
N VAL A 163 -7.15 14.85 13.27
CA VAL A 163 -7.87 15.01 14.54
C VAL A 163 -9.36 15.16 14.26
N GLU A 164 -9.73 16.00 13.29
CA GLU A 164 -11.12 16.17 12.88
C GLU A 164 -11.70 14.91 12.20
N GLN A 165 -10.86 14.17 11.45
CA GLN A 165 -11.25 12.87 10.90
C GLN A 165 -11.57 11.86 12.02
N CYS A 166 -10.74 11.79 13.07
CA CYS A 166 -10.98 10.91 14.23
C CYS A 166 -12.22 11.34 15.02
N LYS A 167 -12.38 12.62 15.35
CA LYS A 167 -13.59 13.14 16.02
C LYS A 167 -14.87 12.79 15.24
N SER A 168 -14.79 12.80 13.92
CA SER A 168 -15.90 12.41 13.02
C SER A 168 -16.00 10.90 12.81
N LYS A 169 -15.24 10.09 13.54
CA LYS A 169 -15.16 8.61 13.43
C LYS A 169 -14.79 8.10 12.02
N LYS A 170 -14.11 8.93 11.23
CA LYS A 170 -13.59 8.59 9.90
C LYS A 170 -12.19 7.96 10.01
N TYR A 171 -12.05 6.93 10.85
CA TYR A 171 -10.74 6.31 11.16
C TYR A 171 -10.02 5.76 9.94
N THR A 172 -10.74 5.23 8.95
CA THR A 172 -10.13 4.75 7.69
C THR A 172 -9.48 5.89 6.90
N SER A 173 -10.10 7.08 6.88
CA SER A 173 -9.53 8.28 6.27
C SER A 173 -8.35 8.83 7.09
N ALA A 174 -8.51 8.90 8.42
CA ALA A 174 -7.44 9.31 9.33
C ALA A 174 -6.21 8.42 9.20
N THR A 175 -6.41 7.10 9.03
CA THR A 175 -5.32 6.15 8.78
C THR A 175 -4.45 6.58 7.60
N LYS A 176 -5.07 7.01 6.49
CA LYS A 176 -4.31 7.44 5.30
C LYS A 176 -3.51 8.71 5.60
N THR A 177 -4.12 9.71 6.24
CA THR A 177 -3.45 10.97 6.60
C THR A 177 -2.26 10.72 7.53
N ILE A 178 -2.46 9.95 8.61
CA ILE A 178 -1.41 9.65 9.60
C ILE A 178 -0.30 8.80 8.97
N MET A 179 -0.67 7.77 8.20
CA MET A 179 0.27 6.89 7.51
C MET A 179 1.18 7.67 6.56
N GLU A 180 0.60 8.54 5.72
CA GLU A 180 1.37 9.34 4.76
C GLU A 180 2.34 10.29 5.45
N LYS A 181 1.87 11.04 6.48
CA LYS A 181 2.73 11.91 7.29
C LYS A 181 3.87 11.14 7.95
N SER A 182 3.58 9.95 8.50
CA SER A 182 4.58 9.08 9.12
C SER A 182 5.59 8.54 8.12
N ALA A 183 5.12 8.11 6.94
CA ALA A 183 5.98 7.62 5.86
C ALA A 183 6.90 8.73 5.31
N LEU A 184 6.36 9.93 5.08
CA LEU A 184 7.15 11.10 4.65
C LEU A 184 8.25 11.43 5.65
N LYS A 185 7.88 11.51 6.94
CA LYS A 185 8.86 11.77 7.99
C LYS A 185 9.95 10.69 8.01
N PHE A 186 9.57 9.41 8.03
CA PHE A 186 10.53 8.31 8.06
C PHE A 186 11.46 8.32 6.85
N CYS A 187 10.93 8.52 5.65
CA CYS A 187 11.71 8.50 4.42
C CYS A 187 12.67 9.69 4.34
N ASN A 188 12.24 10.90 4.76
CA ASN A 188 13.10 12.08 4.84
C ASN A 188 14.26 11.87 5.83
N ASP A 189 13.97 11.36 7.03
CA ASP A 189 14.97 11.10 8.06
C ASP A 189 16.00 10.02 7.64
N ASN A 190 15.65 9.18 6.67
CA ASN A 190 16.46 8.04 6.23
C ASN A 190 16.98 8.14 4.78
N ASN A 191 16.82 9.29 4.11
CA ASN A 191 17.23 9.53 2.72
C ASN A 191 16.63 8.52 1.72
N ILE A 192 15.37 8.11 1.90
CA ILE A 192 14.61 7.27 0.97
C ILE A 192 13.78 8.19 0.08
N ARG A 193 13.86 8.02 -1.23
CA ARG A 193 13.01 8.74 -2.17
C ARG A 193 11.61 8.15 -2.17
N LEU A 194 10.65 8.92 -1.66
CA LEU A 194 9.25 8.51 -1.56
C LEU A 194 8.38 9.22 -2.60
N SER A 195 7.52 8.45 -3.27
CA SER A 195 6.39 8.95 -4.06
C SER A 195 5.09 8.35 -3.51
N ILE A 196 4.07 9.18 -3.34
CA ILE A 196 2.74 8.74 -2.87
C ILE A 196 1.72 9.01 -3.97
N ILE A 197 0.99 7.99 -4.36
CA ILE A 197 -0.08 8.08 -5.35
C ILE A 197 -1.42 8.09 -4.63
N LEU A 198 -2.26 9.08 -4.92
CA LEU A 198 -3.54 9.33 -4.26
C LEU A 198 -4.71 9.10 -5.23
N PRO A 199 -5.13 7.85 -5.47
CA PRO A 199 -6.29 7.59 -6.32
C PRO A 199 -7.59 7.98 -5.60
N THR A 200 -8.58 8.44 -6.40
CA THR A 200 -9.98 8.62 -5.98
C THR A 200 -10.75 7.32 -6.19
N GLY A 201 -10.68 6.78 -7.39
CA GLY A 201 -11.26 5.51 -7.78
C GLY A 201 -10.28 4.74 -8.68
N LEU A 202 -10.39 3.43 -8.67
CA LEU A 202 -9.53 2.53 -9.43
C LEU A 202 -10.40 1.72 -10.39
N TYR A 203 -10.22 1.97 -11.69
CA TYR A 203 -10.97 1.32 -12.76
C TYR A 203 -10.02 0.66 -13.75
N GLY A 204 -10.43 -0.43 -14.37
CA GLY A 204 -9.66 -1.10 -15.42
C GLY A 204 -9.77 -2.61 -15.38
N ASP A 205 -8.97 -3.26 -16.22
CA ASP A 205 -8.94 -4.72 -16.34
C ASP A 205 -8.41 -5.38 -15.07
N ALA A 206 -9.23 -6.20 -14.45
CA ALA A 206 -8.86 -6.98 -13.28
C ALA A 206 -7.95 -8.16 -13.66
N VAL A 207 -6.86 -8.35 -12.91
CA VAL A 207 -6.00 -9.53 -13.06
C VAL A 207 -6.62 -10.74 -12.38
N LEU A 208 -7.29 -10.55 -11.26
CA LEU A 208 -7.99 -11.60 -10.51
C LEU A 208 -9.51 -11.37 -10.55
N PRO A 209 -10.33 -12.44 -10.64
CA PRO A 209 -11.80 -12.31 -10.68
C PRO A 209 -12.40 -11.58 -9.49
N ASP A 210 -11.84 -11.79 -8.29
CA ASP A 210 -12.30 -11.14 -7.06
C ASP A 210 -12.22 -9.60 -7.13
N HIS A 211 -11.38 -9.07 -8.03
CA HIS A 211 -11.24 -7.63 -8.22
C HIS A 211 -12.40 -7.02 -9.00
N ILE A 212 -13.14 -7.82 -9.77
CA ILE A 212 -14.31 -7.35 -10.51
C ILE A 212 -15.42 -6.95 -9.53
N CYS A 213 -15.59 -7.69 -8.44
CA CYS A 213 -16.55 -7.34 -7.40
C CYS A 213 -16.23 -6.01 -6.72
N LEU A 214 -14.94 -5.70 -6.53
CA LEU A 214 -14.51 -4.42 -5.93
C LEU A 214 -14.85 -3.21 -6.81
N LEU A 215 -14.89 -3.38 -8.12
CA LEU A 215 -15.29 -2.33 -9.07
C LEU A 215 -16.80 -2.07 -9.05
N TYR A 216 -17.61 -3.09 -8.71
CA TYR A 216 -19.07 -2.97 -8.62
C TYR A 216 -19.58 -2.59 -7.23
N THR A 217 -18.75 -2.67 -6.19
CA THR A 217 -19.13 -2.35 -4.80
C THR A 217 -18.72 -0.94 -4.38
N SER A 218 -18.13 -0.13 -5.27
CA SER A 218 -17.80 1.26 -4.97
C SER A 218 -19.02 2.14 -4.71
N ASP A 219 -20.22 1.74 -5.17
CA ASP A 219 -21.48 2.44 -4.87
C ASP A 219 -21.96 2.24 -3.42
N ALA A 220 -21.36 1.31 -2.66
CA ALA A 220 -21.72 1.06 -1.27
C ALA A 220 -20.88 1.89 -0.26
N ALA A 221 -19.98 2.74 -0.72
CA ALA A 221 -19.12 3.56 0.14
C ALA A 221 -19.67 5.00 0.34
N ASP A 222 -20.77 5.36 -0.33
CA ASP A 222 -21.38 6.69 -0.28
C ASP A 222 -22.69 6.73 0.57
N GLU A 223 -23.08 5.63 1.25
CA GLU A 223 -24.17 5.62 2.22
C GLU A 223 -23.70 5.73 3.68
#